data_5c199df59a30f9dc1973b739fff9252e
#
_entry.id   5c199df59a30f9dc1973b739fff9252e
#
_cell.length_a   1.000
_cell.length_b   1.000
_cell.length_c   1.000
_cell.angle_alpha   90.00
_cell.angle_beta   90.00
_cell.angle_gamma   90.00
#
_symmetry.space_group_name_H-M   'P 1'
#
loop_
_entity.id
_entity.type
_entity.pdbx_description
1 polymer ?
#
loop_
_entity_poly.entity_id
_entity_poly.type
_entity_poly.pdbx_seq_one_letter_code
_entity_poly.pdbx_strand_id
1 'polypeptide(L)' 'VPPLVIGGSVYSPQASARMVIVNGQVFQEGGLLAPELKLEQVRQKAAVFSIRGQLFEVPF' A
#
# COMPACT_ATOMS: atom_id res chain seq x y z
N VAL A 1 5.08 10.91 -10.71
CA VAL A 1 4.32 9.86 -10.00
C VAL A 1 2.86 10.27 -9.93
N PRO A 2 1.94 9.46 -10.44
CA PRO A 2 0.54 9.80 -10.32
C PRO A 2 0.12 9.83 -8.84
N PRO A 3 -0.86 10.65 -8.49
CA PRO A 3 -1.33 10.72 -7.11
C PRO A 3 -1.90 9.36 -6.69
N LEU A 4 -1.63 8.99 -5.42
CA LEU A 4 -2.17 7.79 -4.83
C LEU A 4 -3.44 8.15 -4.06
N VAL A 5 -4.56 7.61 -4.49
CA VAL A 5 -5.83 7.81 -3.81
C VAL A 5 -6.17 6.54 -3.05
N ILE A 6 -6.11 6.62 -1.74
CA ILE A 6 -6.41 5.47 -0.88
C ILE A 6 -7.91 5.44 -0.65
N GLY A 7 -8.57 4.42 -1.19
CA GLY A 7 -10.01 4.26 -1.06
C GLY A 7 -10.46 3.44 0.13
N GLY A 8 -9.52 2.76 0.78
CA GLY A 8 -9.83 1.96 1.96
C GLY A 8 -8.68 1.02 2.27
N SER A 9 -8.78 0.35 3.42
CA SER A 9 -7.76 -0.62 3.81
C SER A 9 -8.39 -1.68 4.71
N VAL A 10 -7.79 -2.87 4.68
CA VAL A 10 -8.13 -3.95 5.60
C VAL A 10 -6.87 -4.29 6.37
N TYR A 11 -6.88 -4.01 7.67
CA TYR A 11 -5.78 -4.37 8.56
C TYR A 11 -6.14 -5.67 9.28
N SER A 12 -5.35 -6.69 9.09
CA SER A 12 -5.53 -7.98 9.75
C SER A 12 -4.30 -8.31 10.57
N PRO A 13 -4.44 -9.05 11.69
CA PRO A 13 -3.27 -9.56 12.41
C PRO A 13 -2.36 -10.41 11.52
N GLN A 14 -2.90 -11.03 10.49
CA GLN A 14 -2.10 -11.78 9.53
C GLN A 14 -1.70 -10.85 8.38
N ALA A 15 -0.40 -10.70 8.16
CA ALA A 15 0.11 -9.82 7.12
C ALA A 15 -0.41 -10.22 5.73
N SER A 16 -0.58 -11.51 5.49
CA SER A 16 -1.05 -11.99 4.19
C SER A 16 -2.50 -11.61 3.88
N ALA A 17 -3.26 -11.21 4.90
CA ALA A 17 -4.64 -10.78 4.72
C ALA A 17 -4.81 -9.26 4.71
N ARG A 18 -3.72 -8.51 4.84
CA ARG A 18 -3.75 -7.05 4.81
C ARG A 18 -3.83 -6.55 3.39
N MET A 19 -4.68 -5.57 3.16
CA MET A 19 -4.93 -5.02 1.83
C MET A 19 -5.14 -3.53 1.90
N VAL A 20 -4.83 -2.86 0.79
CA VAL A 20 -5.12 -1.44 0.61
C VAL A 20 -5.75 -1.25 -0.76
N ILE A 21 -6.79 -0.45 -0.81
CA ILE A 21 -7.43 -0.09 -2.08
C ILE A 21 -6.81 1.22 -2.54
N VAL A 22 -6.10 1.18 -3.66
CA VAL A 22 -5.42 2.32 -4.23
C VAL A 22 -5.96 2.54 -5.63
N ASN A 23 -6.45 3.73 -5.91
CA ASN A 23 -6.98 4.10 -7.23
C ASN A 23 -8.02 3.11 -7.74
N GLY A 24 -8.84 2.56 -6.83
CA GLY A 24 -9.88 1.61 -7.19
C GLY A 24 -9.43 0.17 -7.36
N GLN A 25 -8.17 -0.13 -7.08
CA GLN A 25 -7.64 -1.50 -7.16
C GLN A 25 -7.14 -1.97 -5.81
N VAL A 26 -7.33 -3.25 -5.53
CA VAL A 26 -6.91 -3.86 -4.27
C VAL A 26 -5.49 -4.39 -4.40
N PHE A 27 -4.64 -4.00 -3.43
CA PHE A 27 -3.25 -4.47 -3.35
C PHE A 27 -2.99 -5.06 -1.99
N GLN A 28 -2.19 -6.14 -1.95
CA GLN A 28 -1.76 -6.77 -0.71
C GLN A 28 -0.34 -6.33 -0.38
N GLU A 29 0.09 -6.58 0.87
CA GLU A 29 1.49 -6.36 1.24
C GLU A 29 2.42 -7.11 0.31
N GLY A 30 3.45 -6.44 -0.15
CA GLY A 30 4.38 -7.01 -1.12
C GLY A 30 3.93 -6.88 -2.56
N GLY A 31 2.72 -6.34 -2.81
CA GLY A 31 2.22 -6.17 -4.17
C GLY A 31 2.83 -4.99 -4.88
N LEU A 32 2.93 -5.08 -6.20
CA LEU A 32 3.43 -4.00 -7.04
C LEU A 32 2.25 -3.21 -7.60
N LEU A 33 2.23 -1.91 -7.33
CA LEU A 33 1.23 -1.01 -7.92
C LEU A 33 1.66 -0.57 -9.32
N ALA A 34 2.98 -0.48 -9.50
CA ALA A 34 3.59 -0.11 -10.77
C ALA A 34 4.97 -0.76 -10.80
N PRO A 35 5.66 -0.77 -11.94
CA PRO A 35 6.96 -1.47 -12.03
C PRO A 35 7.97 -1.04 -10.98
N GLU A 36 7.90 0.20 -10.50
CA GLU A 36 8.85 0.71 -9.51
C GLU A 36 8.19 1.07 -8.17
N LEU A 37 6.88 0.84 -8.04
CA LEU A 37 6.12 1.22 -6.86
C LEU A 37 5.56 -0.04 -6.20
N LYS A 38 6.01 -0.28 -4.97
CA LYS A 38 5.65 -1.48 -4.23
C LYS A 38 4.99 -1.11 -2.90
N LEU A 39 3.96 -1.86 -2.53
CA LEU A 39 3.35 -1.74 -1.21
C LEU A 39 4.16 -2.59 -0.24
N GLU A 40 4.92 -1.93 0.64
CA GLU A 40 5.81 -2.63 1.56
C GLU A 40 5.09 -3.12 2.79
N GLN A 41 4.21 -2.29 3.36
CA GLN A 41 3.55 -2.64 4.61
C GLN A 41 2.23 -1.92 4.73
N VAL A 42 1.24 -2.60 5.32
CA VAL A 42 -0.05 -2.01 5.66
C VAL A 42 -0.11 -1.85 7.17
N ARG A 43 -0.38 -0.63 7.64
CA ARG A 43 -0.56 -0.32 9.05
C ARG A 43 -2.02 0.07 9.30
N GLN A 44 -2.39 0.23 10.57
CA GLN A 44 -3.78 0.52 10.94
C GLN A 44 -4.28 1.84 10.34
N LYS A 45 -3.42 2.85 10.26
CA LYS A 45 -3.82 4.18 9.80
C LYS A 45 -2.92 4.72 8.69
N ALA A 46 -2.13 3.86 8.06
CA ALA A 46 -1.19 4.30 7.04
C ALA A 46 -0.76 3.12 6.19
N ALA A 47 -0.22 3.40 5.02
CA ALA A 47 0.42 2.41 4.18
C ALA A 47 1.84 2.85 3.87
N VAL A 48 2.76 1.91 3.87
CA VAL A 48 4.16 2.18 3.55
C VAL A 48 4.43 1.66 2.15
N PHE A 49 4.88 2.55 1.29
CA PHE A 49 5.24 2.22 -0.08
C PHE A 49 6.73 2.40 -0.30
N SER A 50 7.24 1.80 -1.34
CA SER A 50 8.61 2.06 -1.77
C SER A 50 8.65 2.37 -3.26
N ILE A 51 9.48 3.36 -3.61
CA ILE A 51 9.78 3.69 -5.00
C ILE A 51 11.29 3.59 -5.13
N ARG A 52 11.76 2.69 -5.99
CA ARG A 52 13.19 2.50 -6.26
C ARG A 52 14.00 2.31 -4.98
N GLY A 53 13.44 1.57 -4.02
CA GLY A 53 14.10 1.31 -2.76
C GLY A 53 13.93 2.38 -1.69
N GLN A 54 13.25 3.49 -2.00
CA GLN A 54 12.98 4.54 -1.02
C GLN A 54 11.59 4.35 -0.43
N LEU A 55 11.54 4.32 0.89
CA LEU A 55 10.29 4.12 1.63
C LEU A 55 9.61 5.46 1.89
N PHE A 56 8.28 5.46 1.80
CA PHE A 56 7.49 6.59 2.23
C PHE A 56 6.16 6.09 2.78
N GLU A 57 5.59 6.84 3.71
CA GLU A 57 4.35 6.48 4.37
C GLU A 57 3.23 7.41 3.92
N VAL A 58 2.09 6.82 3.58
CA VAL A 58 0.88 7.56 3.21
C VAL A 58 -0.16 7.32 4.29
N PRO A 59 -0.48 8.30 5.13
CA PRO A 59 -1.51 8.15 6.16
C PRO A 59 -2.91 8.19 5.55
N PHE A 60 -3.83 7.52 6.22
CA PHE A 60 -5.24 7.58 5.82
C PHE A 60 -6.21 7.45 6.99
#